data_3e600d04ebff6bb7f2375437052d4d52
#
_entry.id   3e600d04ebff6bb7f2375437052d4d52
#
_cell.length_a   1.000
_cell.length_b   1.000
_cell.length_c   1.000
_cell.angle_alpha   90.00
_cell.angle_beta   90.00
_cell.angle_gamma   90.00
#
_symmetry.space_group_name_H-M   'P 1'
#
loop_
_entity.id
_entity.type
_entity.pdbx_description
1 polymer ?
#
loop_
_entity_poly.entity_id
_entity_poly.type
_entity_poly.pdbx_seq_one_letter_code
_entity_poly.pdbx_strand_id
1 'polypeptide(L)' 'MPMTPKEMIKFLKRHGFREVGKNGSNVKLKNYKTGRQTIVPYHGKAMKKGLEQAILKQAGLL' A
#
# COMPACT_ATOMS: atom_id res chain seq x y z
N MET A 1 -7.57 -4.56 -13.12
CA MET A 1 -7.05 -3.23 -13.48
C MET A 1 -6.09 -2.74 -12.43
N PRO A 2 -4.99 -2.09 -12.84
CA PRO A 2 -4.06 -1.57 -11.84
C PRO A 2 -4.69 -0.43 -11.04
N MET A 3 -4.39 -0.44 -9.75
CA MET A 3 -4.89 0.59 -8.84
C MET A 3 -4.00 1.82 -8.87
N THR A 4 -4.60 2.98 -8.62
CA THR A 4 -3.82 4.17 -8.32
C THR A 4 -3.27 4.05 -6.89
N PRO A 5 -2.22 4.81 -6.53
CA PRO A 5 -1.73 4.77 -5.14
C PRO A 5 -2.82 5.10 -4.13
N LYS A 6 -3.69 6.05 -4.45
CA LYS A 6 -4.81 6.42 -3.59
C LYS A 6 -5.74 5.23 -3.35
N GLU A 7 -6.06 4.50 -4.41
CA GLU A 7 -6.90 3.31 -4.32
C GLU A 7 -6.23 2.20 -3.52
N MET A 8 -4.93 2.01 -3.71
CA MET A 8 -4.17 1.02 -2.96
C MET A 8 -4.18 1.34 -1.46
N ILE A 9 -3.97 2.59 -1.09
CA ILE A 9 -4.00 3.02 0.31
C ILE A 9 -5.38 2.76 0.90
N LYS A 10 -6.44 3.09 0.16
CA LYS A 10 -7.80 2.84 0.58
C LYS A 10 -8.06 1.35 0.81
N PHE A 11 -7.60 0.53 -0.13
CA PHE A 11 -7.74 -0.92 -0.06
C PHE A 11 -7.01 -1.48 1.17
N LEU A 12 -5.79 -1.04 1.40
CA LEU A 12 -5.00 -1.50 2.55
C LEU A 12 -5.65 -1.08 3.88
N LYS A 13 -6.20 0.12 3.95
CA LYS A 13 -6.91 0.57 5.15
C LYS A 13 -8.13 -0.30 5.44
N ARG A 14 -8.82 -0.75 4.42
CA ARG A 14 -9.95 -1.67 4.57
C ARG A 14 -9.52 -3.02 5.13
N HIS A 15 -8.27 -3.39 4.93
CA HIS A 15 -7.73 -4.66 5.41
C HIS A 15 -6.91 -4.51 6.69
N GLY A 16 -7.15 -3.43 7.43
CA GLY A 16 -6.56 -3.26 8.76
C GLY A 16 -5.24 -2.51 8.79
N PHE A 17 -4.81 -1.95 7.67
CA PHE A 17 -3.59 -1.17 7.63
C PHE A 17 -3.85 0.28 8.05
N ARG A 18 -2.85 0.89 8.67
CA ARG A 18 -2.88 2.30 9.06
C ARG A 18 -1.67 3.02 8.49
N GLU A 19 -1.89 4.26 8.09
CA GLU A 19 -0.81 5.12 7.65
C GLU A 19 0.00 5.53 8.89
N VAL A 20 1.27 5.12 8.92
CA VAL A 20 2.12 5.37 10.08
C VAL A 20 3.23 6.37 9.80
N GLY A 21 3.40 6.76 8.55
CA GLY A 21 4.39 7.75 8.20
C GLY A 21 4.38 8.07 6.73
N LYS A 22 5.10 9.11 6.38
CA LYS A 22 5.24 9.55 5.01
C LYS A 22 6.66 10.06 4.82
N ASN A 23 7.34 9.53 3.83
CA ASN A 23 8.70 9.94 3.51
C ASN A 23 8.72 10.38 2.06
N GLY A 24 8.75 11.71 1.84
CA GLY A 24 8.63 12.24 0.50
C GLY A 24 7.27 11.88 -0.08
N SER A 25 7.25 11.23 -1.23
CA SER A 25 6.02 10.76 -1.86
C SER A 25 5.63 9.34 -1.46
N ASN A 26 6.42 8.70 -0.60
CA ASN A 26 6.12 7.34 -0.16
C ASN A 26 5.29 7.34 1.11
N VAL A 27 4.15 6.62 1.08
CA VAL A 27 3.25 6.48 2.22
C VAL A 27 3.49 5.13 2.86
N LYS A 28 3.82 5.15 4.15
CA LYS A 28 4.11 3.94 4.90
C LYS A 28 2.88 3.50 5.68
N LEU A 29 2.50 2.23 5.51
CA LEU A 29 1.34 1.66 6.17
C LEU A 29 1.74 0.42 6.95
N LYS A 30 1.08 0.21 8.08
CA LYS A 30 1.35 -0.93 8.93
C LYS A 30 0.03 -1.55 9.41
N ASN A 31 0.02 -2.88 9.44
CA ASN A 31 -1.09 -3.62 10.02
C ASN A 31 -0.67 -4.09 11.41
N TYR A 32 -1.30 -3.51 12.43
CA TYR A 32 -0.96 -3.82 13.82
C TYR A 32 -1.43 -5.20 14.28
N LYS A 33 -2.33 -5.82 13.54
CA LYS A 33 -2.78 -7.18 13.87
C LYS A 33 -1.79 -8.24 13.41
N THR A 34 -1.21 -8.05 12.24
CA THR A 34 -0.29 -9.03 11.64
C THR A 34 1.17 -8.62 11.77
N GLY A 35 1.44 -7.35 12.08
CA GLY A 35 2.78 -6.79 12.12
C GLY A 35 3.38 -6.51 10.76
N ARG A 36 2.63 -6.71 9.69
CA ARG A 36 3.13 -6.47 8.33
C ARG A 36 3.16 -4.99 8.01
N GLN A 37 4.14 -4.60 7.20
CA GLN A 37 4.30 -3.22 6.76
C GLN A 37 4.47 -3.19 5.26
N THR A 38 4.03 -2.11 4.65
CA THR A 38 4.24 -1.89 3.24
C THR A 38 4.38 -0.41 2.96
N ILE A 39 4.96 -0.08 1.80
CA ILE A 39 5.14 1.31 1.37
C ILE A 39 4.46 1.46 0.02
N VAL A 40 3.65 2.51 -0.11
CA VAL A 40 2.97 2.84 -1.35
C VAL A 40 3.55 4.14 -1.90
N PRO A 41 4.25 4.08 -3.05
CA PRO A 41 4.72 5.32 -3.69
C PRO A 41 3.51 6.12 -4.18
N TYR A 42 3.35 7.33 -3.68
CA TYR A 42 2.19 8.15 -4.01
C TYR A 42 2.49 9.06 -5.19
N HIS A 43 2.16 8.57 -6.36
CA HIS A 43 2.24 9.34 -7.62
C HIS A 43 0.83 9.45 -8.19
N GLY A 44 0.59 10.41 -9.05
CA GLY A 44 -0.73 10.62 -9.61
C GLY A 44 -1.19 9.58 -10.62
N LYS A 45 -0.33 8.67 -11.02
CA LYS A 45 -0.62 7.66 -12.03
C LYS A 45 -0.90 6.30 -11.42
N ALA A 46 -1.61 5.46 -12.17
CA ALA A 46 -1.83 4.07 -11.77
C ALA A 46 -0.49 3.34 -11.63
N MET A 47 -0.42 2.45 -10.65
CA MET A 47 0.78 1.67 -10.42
C MET A 47 0.95 0.60 -11.48
N LYS A 48 2.19 0.24 -11.77
CA LYS A 48 2.46 -0.91 -12.61
C LYS A 48 2.02 -2.17 -11.88
N LYS A 49 1.57 -3.16 -12.66
CA LYS A 49 1.06 -4.41 -12.11
C LYS A 49 2.06 -5.10 -11.17
N GLY A 50 3.34 -5.10 -11.55
CA GLY A 50 4.39 -5.70 -10.72
C GLY A 50 4.52 -5.04 -9.36
N LEU A 51 4.45 -3.72 -9.32
CA LEU A 51 4.51 -2.97 -8.07
C LEU A 51 3.28 -3.24 -7.21
N GLU A 52 2.10 -3.24 -7.83
CA GLU A 52 0.85 -3.54 -7.14
C GLU A 52 0.92 -4.90 -6.47
N GLN A 53 1.36 -5.92 -7.19
CA GLN A 53 1.49 -7.27 -6.66
C GLN A 53 2.53 -7.36 -5.55
N ALA A 54 3.64 -6.64 -5.69
CA ALA A 54 4.67 -6.61 -4.66
C ALA A 54 4.14 -6.03 -3.34
N ILE A 55 3.36 -4.95 -3.44
CA ILE A 55 2.75 -4.33 -2.27
C ILE A 55 1.76 -5.29 -1.61
N LEU A 56 0.90 -5.94 -2.40
CA LEU A 56 -0.08 -6.87 -1.87
C LEU A 56 0.58 -8.10 -1.23
N LYS A 57 1.65 -8.59 -1.83
CA LYS A 57 2.44 -9.68 -1.26
C LYS A 57 3.05 -9.28 0.07
N GLN A 58 3.65 -8.12 0.11
CA GLN A 58 4.27 -7.59 1.32
C GLN A 58 3.24 -7.38 2.43
N ALA A 59 2.03 -7.01 2.04
CA ALA A 59 0.92 -6.82 2.96
C ALA A 59 0.27 -8.13 3.39
N GLY A 60 0.64 -9.24 2.76
CA GLY A 60 0.04 -10.54 3.08
C GLY A 60 -1.35 -10.73 2.50
N LEU A 61 -1.71 -9.95 1.49
CA LEU A 61 -3.03 -9.98 0.86
C LEU A 61 -3.04 -10.68 -0.49
N LEU A 62 -1.94 -11.28 -0.86
CA LEU A 62 -1.83 -12.00 -2.14
C LEU A 62 -1.30 -13.39 -1.92
#